data_8110eeca6501241197972c1a584f887f
#
_entry.id   8110eeca6501241197972c1a584f887f
#
_cell.length_a   1.000
_cell.length_b   1.000
_cell.length_c   1.000
_cell.angle_alpha   90.00
_cell.angle_beta   90.00
_cell.angle_gamma   90.00
#
_symmetry.space_group_name_H-M   'P 1'
#
loop_
_entity.id
_entity.type
_entity.pdbx_description
1 polymer ?
#
loop_
_entity_poly.entity_id
_entity_poly.type
_entity_poly.pdbx_seq_one_letter_code
_entity_poly.pdbx_strand_id
1 'polypeptide(L)'
;MIKLLMGWDIRANKESEYFEFMMKEFAPALMQLGLQPTEVWYTVYGSGPQILIGSVTDDLEKMIEVLESKEWRDIYRRLLTYVHHYRHMVVPATGRMQILPSDNEK
;
A
#
# COMPACT_ATOMS: atom_id res chain seq x y z
N MET A 1 13.52 4.86 7.06
CA MET A 1 12.57 4.23 6.15
C MET A 1 11.21 4.88 6.22
N ILE A 2 10.54 4.90 5.09
CA ILE A 2 9.22 5.51 4.96
C ILE A 2 8.28 4.45 4.41
N LYS A 3 7.06 4.41 4.91
CA LYS A 3 6.07 3.42 4.53
C LYS A 3 4.88 4.07 3.86
N LEU A 4 4.44 3.47 2.76
CA LEU A 4 3.20 3.82 2.09
C LEU A 4 2.14 2.80 2.52
N LEU A 5 1.10 3.30 3.18
CA LEU A 5 -0.04 2.48 3.56
C LEU A 5 -1.17 2.75 2.56
N MET A 6 -1.63 1.70 1.90
CA MET A 6 -2.69 1.81 0.90
C MET A 6 -3.87 0.94 1.34
N GLY A 7 -5.07 1.46 1.13
CA GLY A 7 -6.27 0.70 1.48
C GLY A 7 -7.34 0.86 0.43
N TRP A 8 -8.16 -0.18 0.26
CA TRP A 8 -9.25 -0.16 -0.73
C TRP A 8 -10.20 -1.31 -0.51
N ASP A 9 -11.31 -1.27 -1.25
CA ASP A 9 -12.27 -2.36 -1.33
C ASP A 9 -12.26 -2.92 -2.73
N ILE A 10 -12.41 -4.23 -2.86
CA ILE A 10 -12.46 -4.88 -4.17
C ILE A 10 -13.85 -4.69 -4.74
N ARG A 11 -13.94 -4.31 -6.02
CA ARG A 11 -15.23 -4.14 -6.66
C ARG A 11 -15.97 -5.46 -6.75
N ALA A 12 -17.28 -5.41 -6.61
CA ALA A 12 -18.11 -6.62 -6.68
C ALA A 12 -17.88 -7.32 -8.01
N ASN A 13 -17.75 -8.65 -7.95
CA ASN A 13 -17.56 -9.52 -9.11
C ASN A 13 -16.24 -9.31 -9.82
N LYS A 14 -15.27 -8.67 -9.17
CA LYS A 14 -13.94 -8.46 -9.73
C LYS A 14 -12.85 -9.20 -8.96
N GLU A 15 -13.23 -10.05 -8.01
CA GLU A 15 -12.25 -10.66 -7.11
C GLU A 15 -11.16 -11.43 -7.84
N SER A 16 -11.56 -12.29 -8.80
CA SER A 16 -10.57 -13.09 -9.52
C SER A 16 -9.61 -12.24 -10.32
N GLU A 17 -10.15 -11.28 -11.07
CA GLU A 17 -9.32 -10.40 -11.89
C GLU A 17 -8.42 -9.55 -10.99
N TYR A 18 -8.93 -9.12 -9.83
CA TYR A 18 -8.16 -8.34 -8.90
C TYR A 18 -6.94 -9.10 -8.41
N PHE A 19 -7.13 -10.34 -7.98
CA PHE A 19 -6.00 -11.11 -7.45
C PHE A 19 -4.98 -11.42 -8.53
N GLU A 20 -5.43 -11.69 -9.74
CA GLU A 20 -4.52 -11.91 -10.85
C GLU A 20 -3.73 -10.65 -11.15
N PHE A 21 -4.40 -9.50 -11.19
CA PHE A 21 -3.74 -8.22 -11.42
C PHE A 21 -2.70 -7.95 -10.35
N MET A 22 -3.04 -8.19 -9.08
CA MET A 22 -2.11 -7.94 -7.98
C MET A 22 -0.83 -8.76 -8.12
N MET A 23 -0.96 -10.03 -8.45
CA MET A 23 0.18 -10.92 -8.53
C MET A 23 1.02 -10.67 -9.77
N LYS A 24 0.37 -10.43 -10.90
CA LYS A 24 1.08 -10.36 -12.17
C LYS A 24 1.55 -8.97 -12.53
N GLU A 25 0.91 -7.94 -12.01
CA GLU A 25 1.20 -6.59 -12.46
C GLU A 25 1.47 -5.60 -11.33
N PHE A 26 0.62 -5.54 -10.32
CA PHE A 26 0.74 -4.50 -9.30
C PHE A 26 1.97 -4.70 -8.42
N ALA A 27 2.13 -5.88 -7.84
CA ALA A 27 3.26 -6.14 -6.96
C ALA A 27 4.60 -6.01 -7.71
N PRO A 28 4.74 -6.60 -8.92
CA PRO A 28 5.99 -6.37 -9.66
C PRO A 28 6.26 -4.92 -9.99
N ALA A 29 5.21 -4.15 -10.32
CA ALA A 29 5.37 -2.73 -10.63
C ALA A 29 5.86 -1.95 -9.43
N LEU A 30 5.32 -2.23 -8.25
CA LEU A 30 5.77 -1.56 -7.03
C LEU A 30 7.24 -1.85 -6.77
N MET A 31 7.67 -3.10 -6.95
CA MET A 31 9.05 -3.46 -6.72
C MET A 31 9.98 -2.77 -7.70
N GLN A 32 9.57 -2.63 -8.96
CA GLN A 32 10.35 -1.91 -9.95
C GLN A 32 10.48 -0.43 -9.61
N LEU A 33 9.48 0.13 -8.94
CA LEU A 33 9.53 1.51 -8.51
C LEU A 33 10.38 1.71 -7.26
N GLY A 34 10.82 0.62 -6.64
CA GLY A 34 11.63 0.71 -5.43
C GLY A 34 10.81 0.64 -4.15
N LEU A 35 9.56 0.18 -4.26
CA LEU A 35 8.71 -0.02 -3.09
C LEU A 35 8.71 -1.50 -2.73
N GLN A 36 9.12 -1.79 -1.50
CA GLN A 36 9.20 -3.16 -1.01
C GLN A 36 7.95 -3.48 -0.19
N PRO A 37 7.09 -4.38 -0.67
CA PRO A 37 5.91 -4.76 0.13
C PRO A 37 6.32 -5.36 1.46
N THR A 38 5.63 -5.00 2.52
CA THR A 38 5.95 -5.48 3.86
C THR A 38 4.82 -6.31 4.46
N GLU A 39 3.58 -5.91 4.26
CA GLU A 39 2.46 -6.66 4.82
C GLU A 39 1.19 -6.41 4.02
N VAL A 40 0.27 -7.36 4.11
CA VAL A 40 -1.06 -7.25 3.54
C VAL A 40 -2.04 -7.66 4.61
N TRP A 41 -3.03 -6.82 4.86
CA TRP A 41 -4.08 -7.10 5.83
C TRP A 41 -5.41 -7.22 5.12
N TYR A 42 -6.21 -8.15 5.58
CA TYR A 42 -7.54 -8.38 5.05
C TYR A 42 -8.52 -8.24 6.19
N THR A 43 -9.43 -7.28 6.10
CA THR A 43 -10.38 -7.03 7.19
C THR A 43 -11.42 -8.14 7.23
N VAL A 44 -11.49 -8.83 8.36
CA VAL A 44 -12.48 -9.90 8.56
C VAL A 44 -13.58 -9.48 9.49
N TYR A 45 -13.41 -8.35 10.21
CA TYR A 45 -14.42 -7.87 11.14
C TYR A 45 -14.16 -6.40 11.41
N GLY A 46 -15.21 -5.58 11.36
CA GLY A 46 -15.10 -4.18 11.67
C GLY A 46 -15.16 -3.31 10.43
N SER A 47 -15.18 -2.00 10.62
CA SER A 47 -15.16 -1.04 9.53
C SER A 47 -13.72 -0.76 9.12
N GLY A 48 -13.55 -0.26 7.92
CA GLY A 48 -12.24 0.03 7.39
C GLY A 48 -12.09 -0.54 6.00
N PRO A 49 -10.93 -0.36 5.36
CA PRO A 49 -10.73 -0.92 4.02
C PRO A 49 -10.72 -2.44 4.09
N GLN A 50 -11.22 -3.04 3.02
CA GLN A 50 -11.19 -4.50 2.90
C GLN A 50 -9.76 -5.00 2.83
N ILE A 51 -8.92 -4.30 2.07
CA ILE A 51 -7.50 -4.62 1.90
C ILE A 51 -6.67 -3.45 2.39
N LEU A 52 -5.59 -3.76 3.10
CA LEU A 52 -4.63 -2.75 3.55
C LEU A 52 -3.23 -3.30 3.26
N ILE A 53 -2.44 -2.52 2.53
CA ILE A 53 -1.10 -2.96 2.11
C ILE A 53 -0.07 -1.93 2.55
N GLY A 54 1.04 -2.42 3.11
CA GLY A 54 2.17 -1.58 3.45
C GLY A 54 3.34 -1.86 2.52
N SER A 55 4.04 -0.79 2.12
CA SER A 55 5.24 -0.88 1.30
C SER A 55 6.23 0.15 1.79
N VAL A 56 7.52 -0.17 1.75
CA VAL A 56 8.54 0.75 2.28
C VAL A 56 9.54 1.12 1.21
N THR A 57 10.14 2.28 1.39
CA THR A 57 11.31 2.70 0.62
C THR A 57 12.22 3.49 1.56
N ASP A 58 13.36 3.93 1.04
CA ASP A 58 14.45 4.43 1.88
C ASP A 58 14.10 5.69 2.65
N ASP A 59 13.55 6.69 1.97
CA ASP A 59 13.29 7.96 2.61
C ASP A 59 12.11 8.66 1.95
N LEU A 60 11.71 9.79 2.53
CA LEU A 60 10.54 10.52 2.07
C LEU A 60 10.73 11.10 0.67
N GLU A 61 11.94 11.54 0.36
CA GLU A 61 12.21 12.08 -0.97
C GLU A 61 11.97 11.04 -2.04
N LYS A 62 12.46 9.82 -1.82
CA LYS A 62 12.24 8.71 -2.74
C LYS A 62 10.76 8.38 -2.86
N MET A 63 10.04 8.38 -1.73
CA MET A 63 8.62 8.08 -1.74
C MET A 63 7.84 9.10 -2.58
N ILE A 64 8.15 10.37 -2.40
CA ILE A 64 7.48 11.43 -3.17
C ILE A 64 7.79 11.26 -4.66
N GLU A 65 9.04 10.96 -4.98
CA GLU A 65 9.44 10.73 -6.36
C GLU A 65 8.63 9.60 -7.00
N VAL A 66 8.45 8.50 -6.27
CA VAL A 66 7.66 7.38 -6.75
C VAL A 66 6.22 7.79 -6.99
N LEU A 67 5.61 8.45 -6.01
CA LEU A 67 4.19 8.80 -6.09
C LEU A 67 3.89 9.83 -7.16
N GLU A 68 4.91 10.59 -7.59
CA GLU A 68 4.74 11.58 -8.65
C GLU A 68 5.14 11.05 -10.02
N SER A 69 5.60 9.80 -10.08
CA SER A 69 6.08 9.24 -11.34
C SER A 69 4.92 8.84 -12.25
N LYS A 70 5.23 8.79 -13.55
CA LYS A 70 4.26 8.32 -14.55
C LYS A 70 3.95 6.85 -14.33
N GLU A 71 4.95 6.07 -13.97
CA GLU A 71 4.78 4.64 -13.76
C GLU A 71 3.79 4.37 -12.63
N TRP A 72 3.87 5.13 -11.54
CA TRP A 72 2.91 5.00 -10.46
C TRP A 72 1.50 5.38 -10.93
N ARG A 73 1.38 6.48 -11.66
CA ARG A 73 0.06 6.91 -12.15
C ARG A 73 -0.58 5.86 -13.04
N ASP A 74 0.23 5.23 -13.90
CA ASP A 74 -0.29 4.22 -14.83
C ASP A 74 -0.79 3.00 -14.07
N ILE A 75 -0.02 2.47 -13.13
CA ILE A 75 -0.44 1.29 -12.38
C ILE A 75 -1.60 1.61 -11.45
N TYR A 76 -1.61 2.82 -10.90
CA TYR A 76 -2.70 3.28 -10.04
C TYR A 76 -4.03 3.31 -10.81
N ARG A 77 -4.02 3.86 -12.03
CA ARG A 77 -5.23 3.89 -12.83
C ARG A 77 -5.75 2.49 -13.13
N ARG A 78 -4.86 1.57 -13.40
CA ARG A 78 -5.26 0.19 -13.65
C ARG A 78 -5.81 -0.47 -12.41
N LEU A 79 -5.24 -0.16 -11.25
CA LEU A 79 -5.77 -0.66 -9.98
C LEU A 79 -7.22 -0.23 -9.80
N LEU A 80 -7.55 1.01 -10.15
CA LEU A 80 -8.91 1.53 -9.97
C LEU A 80 -9.95 0.82 -10.81
N THR A 81 -9.53 0.02 -11.81
CA THR A 81 -10.45 -0.83 -12.55
C THR A 81 -11.04 -1.92 -11.65
N TYR A 82 -10.27 -2.35 -10.66
CA TYR A 82 -10.64 -3.50 -9.83
C TYR A 82 -11.07 -3.12 -8.43
N VAL A 83 -10.75 -1.89 -7.98
CA VAL A 83 -11.00 -1.49 -6.58
C VAL A 83 -11.69 -0.14 -6.55
N HIS A 84 -12.27 0.17 -5.39
CA HIS A 84 -12.84 1.48 -5.12
C HIS A 84 -12.52 1.87 -3.68
N HIS A 85 -12.85 3.12 -3.33
CA HIS A 85 -12.56 3.66 -2.01
C HIS A 85 -11.06 3.63 -1.70
N TYR A 86 -10.24 3.87 -2.74
CA TYR A 86 -8.79 3.91 -2.57
C TYR A 86 -8.39 5.08 -1.68
N ARG A 87 -7.45 4.80 -0.79
CA ARG A 87 -6.85 5.84 0.04
C ARG A 87 -5.43 5.42 0.37
N HIS A 88 -4.58 6.40 0.65
CA HIS A 88 -3.24 6.08 1.11
C HIS A 88 -2.73 7.17 2.02
N MET A 89 -1.70 6.83 2.79
CA MET A 89 -0.98 7.76 3.62
C MET A 89 0.47 7.31 3.68
N VAL A 90 1.35 8.27 3.91
CA VAL A 90 2.77 8.02 4.03
C VAL A 90 3.16 8.28 5.48
N VAL A 91 3.81 7.30 6.09
CA VAL A 91 4.16 7.37 7.51
C VAL A 91 5.61 6.93 7.70
N PRO A 92 6.25 7.34 8.80
CA PRO A 92 7.57 6.79 9.12
C PRO A 92 7.44 5.29 9.36
N ALA A 93 8.44 4.54 8.89
CA ALA A 93 8.50 3.11 9.14
C ALA A 93 9.66 2.85 10.08
N THR A 94 9.37 2.24 11.23
CA THR A 94 10.41 1.87 12.17
C THR A 94 10.59 0.37 12.12
N GLY A 95 11.74 -0.09 12.55
CA GLY A 95 12.01 -1.50 12.51
C GLY A 95 11.22 -2.32 13.51
N ARG A 96 10.48 -1.68 14.38
CA ARG A 96 9.69 -2.35 15.40
C ARG A 96 8.47 -1.52 15.71
N MET A 97 7.54 -2.11 16.43
CA MET A 97 6.33 -1.41 16.84
C MET A 97 6.66 -0.27 17.79
N GLN A 98 6.08 0.88 17.55
CA GLN A 98 6.22 2.08 18.37
C GLN A 98 4.85 2.41 18.92
N ILE A 99 4.66 2.10 20.17
CA ILE A 99 3.39 2.43 20.80
C ILE A 99 3.62 3.57 21.74
N LEU A 100 3.64 3.75 22.06
CA LEU A 100 3.97 4.57 22.87
C LEU A 100 4.86 4.96 23.38
N PRO A 101 5.01 4.95 23.73
CA PRO A 101 5.86 5.11 24.24
C PRO A 101 6.18 5.03 24.98
N SER A 102 6.17 4.75 24.92
CA SER A 102 6.56 4.77 25.57
C SER A 102 7.10 4.97 25.96
N ASP A 103 7.05 4.67 25.75
CA ASP A 103 7.51 4.81 26.13
C ASP A 103 8.03 5.18 26.63
N ASN A 104 7.97 5.07 26.58
CA ASN A 104 8.37 5.32 27.16
C ASN A 104 8.60 5.78 27.80
N GLU A 105 8.57 5.71 27.70
CA GLU A 105 8.63 5.97 28.42
C GLU A 105 8.69 6.37 29.13
N LYS A 106 8.70 6.15 29.03
CA LYS A 106 8.44 6.31 29.91
C LYS A 106 8.45 6.71 30.33
#